data_77fe50d3abb30fe6b3affb0b6715166a
#
_entry.id   77fe50d3abb30fe6b3affb0b6715166a
#
_cell.length_a   1.000
_cell.length_b   1.000
_cell.length_c   1.000
_cell.angle_alpha   90.00
_cell.angle_beta   90.00
_cell.angle_gamma   90.00
#
_symmetry.space_group_name_H-M   'P 1'
#
loop_
_entity.id
_entity.type
_entity.pdbx_description
1 polymer ?
#
loop_
_entity_poly.entity_id
_entity_poly.type
_entity_poly.pdbx_seq_one_letter_code
_entity_poly.pdbx_strand_id
1 'polypeptide(L)'
;RDTDRSRGLGDVYKRQRVTSSCDPTAHAEVSAIRAAAAKLGTFNLSGYEIYTSCEPCPMCLGAIYWARLDKMYYGNNKTDAKNIGFDDSFIYDELALKPADRKLPSEVLLHNEAITAFEAWMSKEDKVEY
;
A
#
# COMPACT_ATOMS: atom_id res chain seq x y z
N ARG A 1 -0.67 -16.40 1.85
CA ARG A 1 -0.59 -16.49 2.56
C ARG A 1 -0.41 -15.50 3.45
N ASP A 2 0.13 -15.49 4.31
CA ASP A 2 -0.09 -14.64 5.46
C ASP A 2 1.18 -14.28 6.19
N THR A 3 2.31 -14.62 5.63
CA THR A 3 3.59 -14.38 6.26
C THR A 3 4.33 -13.28 5.52
N ASP A 4 4.57 -12.19 6.23
CA ASP A 4 5.36 -11.09 5.75
C ASP A 4 6.52 -10.88 6.70
N ARG A 5 7.65 -10.50 6.16
CA ARG A 5 8.84 -10.23 6.94
C ARG A 5 9.35 -8.84 6.64
N SER A 6 9.77 -8.16 7.67
CA SER A 6 10.46 -6.89 7.54
C SER A 6 11.88 -7.09 8.01
N ARG A 7 12.83 -6.83 7.15
CA ARG A 7 14.25 -7.00 7.47
C ARG A 7 14.64 -6.09 8.63
N GLY A 8 15.45 -6.62 9.54
CA GLY A 8 15.90 -5.88 10.71
C GLY A 8 14.99 -5.99 11.90
N LEU A 9 13.78 -6.52 11.72
CA LEU A 9 12.85 -6.75 12.80
C LEU A 9 12.76 -8.23 13.17
N GLY A 10 13.50 -9.09 12.46
CA GLY A 10 13.28 -10.51 12.53
C GLY A 10 12.00 -10.87 11.79
N ASP A 11 11.43 -11.98 12.13
CA ASP A 11 10.22 -12.44 11.48
C ASP A 11 9.02 -11.70 12.07
N VAL A 12 8.38 -10.87 11.25
CA VAL A 12 7.11 -10.25 11.62
C VAL A 12 6.03 -11.02 10.88
N TYR A 13 5.29 -11.85 11.62
CA TYR A 13 4.23 -12.67 11.04
C TYR A 13 2.91 -11.92 11.16
N LYS A 14 2.31 -11.61 10.02
CA LYS A 14 1.02 -10.93 9.99
C LYS A 14 0.08 -11.66 9.04
N ARG A 15 -1.15 -11.82 9.49
CA ARG A 15 -2.22 -12.39 8.70
C ARG A 15 -3.04 -11.29 8.08
N GLN A 16 -3.67 -11.62 6.96
CA GLN A 16 -4.73 -10.80 6.43
C GLN A 16 -5.86 -10.74 7.48
N ARG A 17 -6.39 -9.55 7.71
CA ARG A 17 -7.40 -9.31 8.75
C ARG A 17 -8.65 -8.62 8.21
N VAL A 18 -8.89 -8.71 6.92
CA VAL A 18 -10.02 -8.06 6.26
C VAL A 18 -11.35 -8.48 6.92
N THR A 19 -11.57 -9.78 7.05
CA THR A 19 -12.84 -10.29 7.59
C THR A 19 -12.94 -10.10 9.08
N SER A 20 -11.88 -10.36 9.83
CA SER A 20 -11.93 -10.30 11.30
C SER A 20 -12.05 -8.88 11.83
N SER A 21 -11.51 -7.89 11.12
CA SER A 21 -11.56 -6.48 11.54
C SER A 21 -12.55 -5.65 10.73
N CYS A 22 -13.26 -6.26 9.78
CA CYS A 22 -14.16 -5.54 8.87
C CYS A 22 -13.44 -4.38 8.17
N ASP A 23 -12.18 -4.60 7.79
CA ASP A 23 -11.33 -3.58 7.17
C ASP A 23 -10.82 -4.11 5.84
N PRO A 24 -11.36 -3.62 4.72
CA PRO A 24 -10.94 -4.11 3.39
C PRO A 24 -9.48 -3.80 3.07
N THR A 25 -8.83 -2.90 3.82
CA THR A 25 -7.42 -2.56 3.60
C THR A 25 -6.47 -3.39 4.46
N ALA A 26 -6.97 -4.26 5.34
CA ALA A 26 -6.15 -5.00 6.28
C ALA A 26 -5.50 -6.23 5.62
N HIS A 27 -4.87 -6.05 4.48
CA HIS A 27 -4.05 -7.07 3.86
C HIS A 27 -2.80 -7.32 4.69
N ALA A 28 -2.20 -8.50 4.56
CA ALA A 28 -1.05 -8.88 5.37
C ALA A 28 0.11 -7.91 5.21
N GLU A 29 0.38 -7.46 3.98
CA GLU A 29 1.47 -6.53 3.70
C GLU A 29 1.27 -5.19 4.39
N VAL A 30 0.07 -4.62 4.29
CA VAL A 30 -0.25 -3.35 4.95
C VAL A 30 -0.18 -3.52 6.47
N SER A 31 -0.67 -4.62 6.99
CA SER A 31 -0.61 -4.91 8.43
C SER A 31 0.84 -5.01 8.92
N ALA A 32 1.71 -5.65 8.13
CA ALA A 32 3.12 -5.78 8.46
C ALA A 32 3.83 -4.42 8.46
N ILE A 33 3.55 -3.59 7.46
CA ILE A 33 4.12 -2.24 7.38
C ILE A 33 3.70 -1.40 8.59
N ARG A 34 2.42 -1.43 8.94
CA ARG A 34 1.90 -0.69 10.11
C ARG A 34 2.59 -1.14 11.39
N ALA A 35 2.74 -2.45 11.57
CA ALA A 35 3.39 -2.99 12.76
C ALA A 35 4.86 -2.62 12.82
N ALA A 36 5.57 -2.70 11.69
CA ALA A 36 6.98 -2.35 11.63
C ALA A 36 7.21 -0.86 11.89
N ALA A 37 6.42 -0.01 11.27
CA ALA A 37 6.52 1.43 11.45
C ALA A 37 6.26 1.83 12.91
N ALA A 38 5.23 1.25 13.53
CA ALA A 38 4.91 1.52 14.92
C ALA A 38 6.04 1.06 15.86
N LYS A 39 6.57 -0.14 15.61
CA LYS A 39 7.64 -0.70 16.44
C LYS A 39 8.94 0.10 16.34
N LEU A 40 9.27 0.56 15.15
CA LEU A 40 10.49 1.35 14.91
C LEU A 40 10.31 2.83 15.22
N GLY A 41 9.09 3.29 15.36
CA GLY A 41 8.79 4.70 15.60
C GLY A 41 9.11 5.59 14.41
N THR A 42 8.98 5.07 13.19
CA THR A 42 9.28 5.81 11.96
C THR A 42 8.37 5.36 10.83
N PHE A 43 8.03 6.29 9.95
CA PHE A 43 7.30 5.97 8.72
C PHE A 43 8.25 5.61 7.56
N ASN A 44 9.54 5.75 7.74
CA ASN A 44 10.52 5.45 6.70
C ASN A 44 11.23 4.13 7.03
N LEU A 45 10.98 3.13 6.21
CA LEU A 45 11.51 1.78 6.39
C LEU A 45 12.66 1.48 5.40
N SER A 46 13.39 2.51 4.99
CA SER A 46 14.59 2.31 4.17
C SER A 46 15.58 1.39 4.88
N GLY A 47 16.20 0.51 4.15
CA GLY A 47 17.11 -0.48 4.70
C GLY A 47 16.45 -1.80 5.03
N TYR A 48 15.12 -1.88 4.92
CA TYR A 48 14.39 -3.10 5.20
C TYR A 48 13.81 -3.70 3.93
N GLU A 49 13.50 -4.98 3.99
CA GLU A 49 12.91 -5.73 2.88
C GLU A 49 11.63 -6.39 3.35
N ILE A 50 10.72 -6.65 2.44
CA ILE A 50 9.48 -7.36 2.74
C ILE A 50 9.41 -8.67 1.96
N TYR A 51 8.94 -9.71 2.62
CA TYR A 51 8.71 -11.02 2.04
C TYR A 51 7.23 -11.32 2.15
N THR A 52 6.61 -11.68 1.04
CA THR A 52 5.18 -11.95 1.02
C THR A 52 4.91 -13.24 0.25
N SER A 53 3.85 -13.94 0.63
CA SER A 53 3.50 -15.20 -0.03
C SER A 53 2.92 -14.99 -1.43
N CYS A 54 2.41 -13.82 -1.72
CA CYS A 54 1.80 -13.50 -3.00
C CYS A 54 2.23 -12.12 -3.46
N GLU A 55 2.35 -11.95 -4.78
CA GLU A 55 2.65 -10.66 -5.37
C GLU A 55 1.64 -9.63 -4.89
N PRO A 56 2.07 -8.51 -4.33
CA PRO A 56 1.16 -7.53 -3.74
C PRO A 56 0.17 -6.95 -4.75
N CYS A 57 -1.06 -6.71 -4.29
CA CYS A 57 -2.04 -5.98 -5.05
C CYS A 57 -1.62 -4.51 -5.19
N PRO A 58 -2.29 -3.72 -6.03
CA PRO A 58 -1.91 -2.31 -6.20
C PRO A 58 -1.90 -1.50 -4.91
N MET A 59 -2.84 -1.75 -4.01
CA MET A 59 -2.89 -1.06 -2.71
C MET A 59 -1.64 -1.36 -1.89
N CYS A 60 -1.29 -2.63 -1.76
CA CYS A 60 -0.13 -3.05 -0.97
C CYS A 60 1.18 -2.61 -1.63
N LEU A 61 1.25 -2.68 -2.95
CA LEU A 61 2.43 -2.21 -3.69
C LEU A 61 2.64 -0.72 -3.46
N GLY A 62 1.57 0.07 -3.51
CA GLY A 62 1.63 1.50 -3.18
C GLY A 62 2.13 1.72 -1.76
N ALA A 63 1.63 0.94 -0.80
CA ALA A 63 2.07 1.03 0.59
C ALA A 63 3.56 0.72 0.73
N ILE A 64 4.07 -0.27 -0.02
CA ILE A 64 5.49 -0.63 -0.01
C ILE A 64 6.34 0.53 -0.51
N TYR A 65 5.93 1.19 -1.58
CA TYR A 65 6.61 2.39 -2.07
C TYR A 65 6.56 3.53 -1.05
N TRP A 66 5.41 3.78 -0.44
CA TRP A 66 5.29 4.83 0.57
C TRP A 66 6.17 4.56 1.79
N ALA A 67 6.33 3.29 2.16
CA ALA A 67 7.19 2.91 3.28
C ALA A 67 8.68 2.97 2.95
N ARG A 68 9.06 3.18 1.69
CA ARG A 68 10.46 3.26 1.24
C ARG A 68 11.22 1.97 1.44
N LEU A 69 10.55 0.82 1.38
CA LEU A 69 11.23 -0.47 1.49
C LEU A 69 12.20 -0.67 0.33
N ASP A 70 13.32 -1.30 0.61
CA ASP A 70 14.39 -1.46 -0.38
C ASP A 70 14.07 -2.52 -1.43
N LYS A 71 13.36 -3.57 -1.03
CA LYS A 71 13.10 -4.69 -1.93
C LYS A 71 11.94 -5.53 -1.41
N MET A 72 11.23 -6.15 -2.32
CA MET A 72 10.20 -7.13 -1.96
C MET A 72 10.49 -8.46 -2.64
N TYR A 73 10.12 -9.52 -1.95
CA TYR A 73 10.17 -10.88 -2.46
C TYR A 73 8.79 -11.49 -2.34
N TYR A 74 8.37 -12.24 -3.35
CA TYR A 74 7.06 -12.88 -3.32
C TYR A 74 7.12 -14.28 -3.93
N GLY A 75 6.25 -15.17 -3.44
CA GLY A 75 6.20 -16.54 -3.91
C GLY A 75 5.27 -16.73 -5.09
N ASN A 76 3.99 -16.42 -4.92
CA ASN A 76 2.99 -16.56 -5.98
C ASN A 76 2.82 -15.24 -6.72
N ASN A 77 2.62 -15.32 -8.03
CA ASN A 77 2.41 -14.12 -8.84
C ASN A 77 0.90 -13.81 -8.98
N LYS A 78 0.58 -12.74 -9.71
CA LYS A 78 -0.80 -12.31 -9.94
C LYS A 78 -1.66 -13.37 -10.61
N THR A 79 -1.07 -14.12 -11.51
CA THR A 79 -1.79 -15.17 -12.23
C THR A 79 -2.17 -16.31 -11.28
N ASP A 80 -1.26 -16.68 -10.40
CA ASP A 80 -1.53 -17.70 -9.38
C ASP A 80 -2.69 -17.26 -8.48
N ALA A 81 -2.70 -16.01 -8.05
CA ALA A 81 -3.77 -15.47 -7.22
C ALA A 81 -5.11 -15.46 -7.95
N LYS A 82 -5.11 -15.06 -9.21
CA LYS A 82 -6.31 -15.04 -10.04
C LYS A 82 -6.91 -16.44 -10.18
N ASN A 83 -6.07 -17.44 -10.34
CA ASN A 83 -6.51 -18.81 -10.55
C ASN A 83 -7.25 -19.40 -9.36
N ILE A 84 -7.06 -18.85 -8.17
CA ILE A 84 -7.77 -19.28 -6.94
C ILE A 84 -8.84 -18.29 -6.49
N GLY A 85 -9.19 -17.33 -7.34
CA GLY A 85 -10.29 -16.40 -7.07
C GLY A 85 -9.92 -15.06 -6.48
N PHE A 86 -8.64 -14.80 -6.24
CA PHE A 86 -8.18 -13.49 -5.76
C PHE A 86 -7.67 -12.69 -6.96
N ASP A 87 -8.59 -12.07 -7.69
CA ASP A 87 -8.25 -11.36 -8.91
C ASP A 87 -8.13 -9.86 -8.64
N ASP A 88 -6.91 -9.39 -8.51
CA ASP A 88 -6.60 -7.96 -8.43
C ASP A 88 -6.10 -7.40 -9.76
N SER A 89 -6.04 -8.21 -10.80
CA SER A 89 -5.63 -7.75 -12.12
C SER A 89 -6.57 -6.68 -12.66
N PHE A 90 -7.83 -6.74 -12.28
CA PHE A 90 -8.82 -5.72 -12.59
C PHE A 90 -8.36 -4.34 -12.13
N ILE A 91 -7.79 -4.24 -10.92
CA ILE A 91 -7.33 -2.95 -10.39
C ILE A 91 -6.11 -2.47 -11.17
N TYR A 92 -5.18 -3.37 -11.49
CA TYR A 92 -4.04 -3.02 -12.34
C TYR A 92 -4.48 -2.48 -13.69
N ASP A 93 -5.47 -3.13 -14.31
CA ASP A 93 -6.00 -2.68 -15.60
C ASP A 93 -6.66 -1.30 -15.48
N GLU A 94 -7.42 -1.07 -14.43
CA GLU A 94 -8.07 0.21 -14.17
C GLU A 94 -7.06 1.34 -13.99
N LEU A 95 -5.96 1.07 -13.28
CA LEU A 95 -4.92 2.07 -13.05
C LEU A 95 -4.20 2.48 -14.35
N ALA A 96 -4.16 1.61 -15.33
CA ALA A 96 -3.57 1.91 -16.63
C ALA A 96 -4.44 2.80 -17.49
N LEU A 97 -5.71 2.96 -17.14
CA LEU A 97 -6.65 3.78 -17.90
C LEU A 97 -6.62 5.24 -17.43
N LYS A 98 -7.04 6.15 -18.31
CA LYS A 98 -7.32 7.53 -17.90
C LYS A 98 -8.51 7.51 -16.94
N PRO A 99 -8.58 8.44 -15.98
CA PRO A 99 -9.70 8.47 -15.03
C PRO A 99 -11.09 8.44 -15.68
N ALA A 100 -11.26 9.11 -16.80
CA ALA A 100 -12.54 9.14 -17.51
C ALA A 100 -12.97 7.78 -18.06
N ASP A 101 -12.00 6.88 -18.29
CA ASP A 101 -12.27 5.57 -18.90
C ASP A 101 -12.44 4.47 -17.85
N ARG A 102 -12.25 4.79 -16.58
CA ARG A 102 -12.37 3.82 -15.48
C ARG A 102 -13.83 3.53 -15.15
N LYS A 103 -14.07 2.33 -14.62
CA LYS A 103 -15.41 1.93 -14.18
C LYS A 103 -15.89 2.70 -12.97
N LEU A 104 -14.96 3.18 -12.11
CA LEU A 104 -15.29 4.03 -10.99
C LEU A 104 -15.37 5.48 -11.50
N PRO A 105 -16.56 6.09 -11.55
CA PRO A 105 -16.69 7.47 -12.01
C PRO A 105 -15.96 8.42 -11.05
N SER A 106 -15.34 9.44 -11.62
CA SER A 106 -14.69 10.49 -10.84
C SER A 106 -14.82 11.81 -11.57
N GLU A 107 -14.86 12.89 -10.83
CA GLU A 107 -14.85 14.22 -11.42
C GLU A 107 -14.14 15.19 -10.49
N VAL A 108 -13.57 16.25 -11.09
CA VAL A 108 -12.92 17.31 -10.33
C VAL A 108 -14.02 18.19 -9.69
N LEU A 109 -13.87 18.49 -8.41
CA LEU A 109 -14.82 19.31 -7.70
C LEU A 109 -14.07 20.35 -6.88
N LEU A 110 -14.49 21.62 -7.03
CA LEU A 110 -14.00 22.74 -6.23
C LEU A 110 -12.47 22.88 -6.26
N HIS A 111 -11.88 22.75 -7.45
CA HIS A 111 -10.41 22.79 -7.58
C HIS A 111 -9.81 24.11 -7.06
N ASN A 112 -10.46 25.26 -7.35
CA ASN A 112 -9.92 26.54 -6.94
C ASN A 112 -9.91 26.71 -5.42
N GLU A 113 -10.86 26.12 -4.73
CA GLU A 113 -10.90 26.11 -3.27
C GLU A 113 -9.91 25.09 -2.70
N ALA A 114 -9.83 23.93 -3.33
CA ALA A 114 -8.95 22.85 -2.87
C ALA A 114 -7.47 23.21 -2.96
N ILE A 115 -7.06 23.97 -3.98
CA ILE A 115 -5.65 24.33 -4.17
C ILE A 115 -5.14 25.20 -3.02
N THR A 116 -6.02 25.90 -2.30
CA THR A 116 -5.61 26.73 -1.16
C THR A 116 -4.92 25.93 -0.06
N ALA A 117 -5.29 24.66 0.10
CA ALA A 117 -4.62 23.78 1.07
C ALA A 117 -3.15 23.53 0.68
N PHE A 118 -2.88 23.37 -0.61
CA PHE A 118 -1.51 23.19 -1.09
C PHE A 118 -0.70 24.47 -0.97
N GLU A 119 -1.34 25.62 -1.20
CA GLU A 119 -0.69 26.90 -1.02
C GLU A 119 -0.34 27.14 0.44
N ALA A 120 -1.23 26.77 1.37
CA ALA A 120 -0.96 26.84 2.80
C ALA A 120 0.21 25.91 3.19
N TRP A 121 0.24 24.71 2.63
CA TRP A 121 1.35 23.79 2.85
C TRP A 121 2.68 24.36 2.37
N MET A 122 2.70 24.94 1.17
CA MET A 122 3.91 25.54 0.61
C MET A 122 4.45 26.68 1.46
N SER A 123 3.56 27.42 2.14
CA SER A 123 3.94 28.54 3.00
C SER A 123 4.34 28.10 4.41
N LYS A 124 4.08 26.85 4.77
CA LYS A 124 4.36 26.35 6.10
C LYS A 124 5.87 26.16 6.29
N GLU A 125 6.41 26.67 7.42
CA GLU A 125 7.84 26.59 7.68
C GLU A 125 8.29 25.30 8.35
N ASP A 126 7.40 24.64 9.09
CA ASP A 126 7.69 23.43 9.84
C ASP A 126 7.14 22.17 9.17
N LYS A 127 7.22 22.11 7.83
CA LYS A 127 6.72 20.97 7.07
C LYS A 127 7.49 19.70 7.40
N VAL A 128 6.75 18.60 7.52
CA VAL A 128 7.31 17.25 7.60
C VAL A 128 6.89 16.50 6.35
N GLU A 129 7.86 16.13 5.53
CA GLU A 129 7.62 15.36 4.31
C GLU A 129 7.79 13.87 4.59
N TYR A 130 7.02 13.04 3.88
CA TYR A 130 7.05 11.59 4.07
C TYR A 130 7.03 10.86 2.73
#